data_dcaba6e24ed2cc2644c269a79c59d6c4
#
_entry.id   dcaba6e24ed2cc2644c269a79c59d6c4
#
_cell.length_a   1.000
_cell.length_b   1.000
_cell.length_c   1.000
_cell.angle_alpha   90.00
_cell.angle_beta   90.00
_cell.angle_gamma   90.00
#
_symmetry.space_group_name_H-M   'P 1'
#
loop_
_entity.id
_entity.type
_entity.pdbx_description
1 polymer ?
#
loop_
_entity_poly.entity_id
_entity_poly.type
_entity_poly.pdbx_seq_one_letter_code
_entity_poly.pdbx_strand_id
1 'polypeptide(L)'
;MTAKALFRATKRKADPGAALFQAEESRAPETERRKDDFYPTGQTDAIRALLVADGARIKALGPVWEPACGAGDLVRVIRAEGIPCCASDLIDRECPDSWQEDYFTCMRSRAPSIITNPPYNLINARDGRGAWLRHSLAMPDWRYMALLLSWDWPAARANGLGALLDANPFSWCYLMRWKLDFTGEGSPPQRNAWFIWDRDDPRGYGGTTPQPSFRFLDREDGRQQEMTI
;
A
#
# COMPACT_ATOMS: atom_id res chain seq x y z
N MET A 1 44.60 -21.42 -4.38
CA MET A 1 44.33 -20.23 -3.54
C MET A 1 42.86 -20.25 -3.15
N THR A 2 42.57 -20.25 -1.86
CA THR A 2 41.19 -20.35 -1.37
C THR A 2 40.48 -19.00 -1.43
N ALA A 3 39.17 -18.98 -1.63
CA ALA A 3 38.34 -17.78 -1.72
C ALA A 3 38.54 -16.76 -0.54
N LYS A 4 39.00 -17.25 0.63
CA LYS A 4 39.38 -16.42 1.78
C LYS A 4 40.63 -15.55 1.54
N ALA A 5 41.53 -15.93 0.65
CA ALA A 5 42.75 -15.16 0.35
C ALA A 5 42.43 -13.97 -0.59
N LEU A 6 41.47 -14.15 -1.51
CA LEU A 6 41.05 -13.08 -2.41
C LEU A 6 40.34 -11.92 -1.66
N PHE A 7 39.55 -12.24 -0.64
CA PHE A 7 38.84 -11.21 0.15
C PHE A 7 39.75 -10.35 1.06
N ARG A 8 40.92 -10.87 1.40
CA ARG A 8 41.92 -10.13 2.19
C ARG A 8 42.73 -9.13 1.37
N ALA A 9 42.86 -9.35 0.07
CA ALA A 9 43.64 -8.49 -0.82
C ALA A 9 42.92 -7.18 -1.22
N THR A 10 41.62 -7.09 -1.00
CA THR A 10 40.81 -5.92 -1.39
C THR A 10 40.50 -4.94 -0.26
N LYS A 11 40.93 -5.22 0.97
CA LYS A 11 40.88 -4.22 2.05
C LYS A 11 42.05 -3.26 1.88
N ARG A 12 41.87 -2.17 1.13
CA ARG A 12 42.75 -1.01 1.19
C ARG A 12 42.74 -0.49 2.61
N LYS A 13 43.95 -0.35 3.22
CA LYS A 13 44.11 0.43 4.46
C LYS A 13 43.54 1.81 4.22
N ALA A 14 42.64 2.24 5.10
CA ALA A 14 42.12 3.61 5.08
C ALA A 14 43.30 4.57 5.24
N ASP A 15 43.40 5.52 4.33
CA ASP A 15 44.38 6.60 4.37
C ASP A 15 44.00 7.53 5.53
N PRO A 16 44.88 7.79 6.50
CA PRO A 16 44.60 8.72 7.61
C PRO A 16 44.33 10.16 7.16
N GLY A 17 44.64 10.52 5.91
CA GLY A 17 44.39 11.85 5.34
C GLY A 17 42.97 12.03 4.75
N ALA A 18 42.18 10.97 4.62
CA ALA A 18 40.83 11.05 4.10
C ALA A 18 39.75 11.41 5.13
N ALA A 19 40.15 11.83 6.33
CA ALA A 19 39.21 12.28 7.37
C ALA A 19 38.53 13.62 7.08
N LEU A 20 38.68 14.19 5.88
CA LEU A 20 38.03 15.46 5.50
C LEU A 20 36.66 15.27 4.82
N PHE A 21 36.25 14.02 4.58
CA PHE A 21 34.89 13.70 4.21
C PHE A 21 34.32 12.71 5.23
N GLN A 22 34.20 13.14 6.49
CA GLN A 22 33.11 12.65 7.28
C GLN A 22 31.88 13.10 6.51
N ALA A 23 31.30 12.17 5.74
CA ALA A 23 29.89 12.28 5.45
C ALA A 23 29.23 12.40 6.83
N GLU A 24 28.87 13.62 7.22
CA GLU A 24 27.70 13.79 8.05
C GLU A 24 26.68 12.92 7.36
N GLU A 25 26.39 11.76 7.96
CA GLU A 25 25.11 11.13 7.73
C GLU A 25 24.13 12.25 8.02
N SER A 26 23.71 12.96 6.98
CA SER A 26 22.54 13.77 7.01
C SER A 26 21.43 12.77 7.27
N ARG A 27 21.19 12.46 8.55
CA ARG A 27 19.88 12.01 8.98
C ARG A 27 18.96 13.03 8.36
N ALA A 28 18.28 12.60 7.30
CA ALA A 28 17.16 13.38 6.79
C ALA A 28 16.36 13.80 8.01
N PRO A 29 16.01 15.09 8.17
CA PRO A 29 15.30 15.54 9.34
C PRO A 29 14.17 14.58 9.53
N GLU A 30 14.04 14.03 10.73
CA GLU A 30 12.95 13.16 11.12
C GLU A 30 11.72 14.06 10.94
N THR A 31 11.12 13.99 9.76
CA THR A 31 9.89 14.72 9.45
C THR A 31 8.93 14.21 10.51
N GLU A 32 8.53 15.11 11.43
CA GLU A 32 7.57 14.80 12.48
C GLU A 32 6.43 14.03 11.83
N ARG A 33 6.32 12.74 12.17
CA ARG A 33 5.23 11.91 11.68
C ARG A 33 3.95 12.64 12.04
N ARG A 34 3.11 12.90 11.06
CA ARG A 34 1.82 13.55 11.30
C ARG A 34 1.05 12.73 12.33
N LYS A 35 0.44 13.43 13.28
CA LYS A 35 -0.36 12.81 14.34
C LYS A 35 -1.34 11.81 13.71
N ASP A 36 -1.38 10.59 14.28
CA ASP A 36 -2.24 9.49 13.84
C ASP A 36 -1.94 8.97 12.41
N ASP A 37 -0.71 9.19 11.92
CA ASP A 37 -0.19 8.70 10.62
C ASP A 37 -1.10 9.09 9.43
N PHE A 38 -1.77 10.25 9.54
CA PHE A 38 -2.69 10.73 8.52
C PHE A 38 -1.95 11.35 7.33
N TYR A 39 -2.04 10.68 6.20
CA TYR A 39 -1.55 11.17 4.90
C TYR A 39 -2.75 11.28 3.95
N PRO A 40 -3.26 12.50 3.69
CA PRO A 40 -4.35 12.69 2.74
C PRO A 40 -3.99 12.08 1.39
N THR A 41 -4.86 11.25 0.85
CA THR A 41 -4.70 10.69 -0.48
C THR A 41 -5.17 11.74 -1.50
N GLY A 42 -4.58 12.94 -1.49
CA GLY A 42 -4.98 14.05 -2.34
C GLY A 42 -4.85 13.76 -3.84
N GLN A 43 -4.13 12.71 -4.20
CA GLN A 43 -4.03 12.24 -5.58
C GLN A 43 -5.04 11.12 -5.84
N THR A 44 -6.21 11.49 -6.33
CA THR A 44 -7.29 10.54 -6.65
C THR A 44 -7.00 9.65 -7.87
N ASP A 45 -5.92 9.91 -8.60
CA ASP A 45 -5.51 9.13 -9.77
C ASP A 45 -5.26 7.66 -9.43
N ALA A 46 -4.74 7.36 -8.23
CA ALA A 46 -4.48 5.99 -7.81
C ALA A 46 -5.76 5.15 -7.76
N ILE A 47 -6.83 5.70 -7.17
CA ILE A 47 -8.11 4.99 -7.10
C ILE A 47 -8.80 4.94 -8.46
N ARG A 48 -8.71 6.00 -9.28
CA ARG A 48 -9.27 5.98 -10.64
C ARG A 48 -8.63 4.88 -11.48
N ALA A 49 -7.30 4.77 -11.47
CA ALA A 49 -6.60 3.73 -12.19
C ALA A 49 -6.95 2.32 -11.69
N LEU A 50 -7.14 2.11 -10.39
CA LEU A 50 -7.64 0.86 -9.84
C LEU A 50 -9.05 0.55 -10.37
N LEU A 51 -9.94 1.54 -10.39
CA LEU A 51 -11.33 1.35 -10.86
C LEU A 51 -11.41 1.11 -12.37
N VAL A 52 -10.48 1.65 -13.16
CA VAL A 52 -10.34 1.27 -14.58
C VAL A 52 -9.94 -0.19 -14.72
N ALA A 53 -8.99 -0.65 -13.91
CA ALA A 53 -8.48 -2.02 -14.00
C ALA A 53 -9.47 -3.07 -13.45
N ASP A 54 -10.02 -2.84 -12.27
CA ASP A 54 -10.81 -3.82 -11.52
C ASP A 54 -12.26 -3.36 -11.24
N GLY A 55 -12.67 -2.20 -11.74
CA GLY A 55 -13.98 -1.63 -11.43
C GLY A 55 -15.16 -2.53 -11.80
N ALA A 56 -15.07 -3.29 -12.90
CA ALA A 56 -16.11 -4.27 -13.27
C ALA A 56 -16.24 -5.37 -12.21
N ARG A 57 -15.10 -5.87 -11.69
CA ARG A 57 -15.06 -6.86 -10.62
C ARG A 57 -15.63 -6.30 -9.32
N ILE A 58 -15.21 -5.09 -8.94
CA ILE A 58 -15.66 -4.42 -7.72
C ILE A 58 -17.17 -4.16 -7.78
N LYS A 59 -17.69 -3.64 -8.90
CA LYS A 59 -19.13 -3.42 -9.13
C LYS A 59 -19.94 -4.72 -9.02
N ALA A 60 -19.43 -5.80 -9.57
CA ALA A 60 -20.11 -7.11 -9.52
C ALA A 60 -20.20 -7.68 -8.09
N LEU A 61 -19.26 -7.34 -7.20
CA LEU A 61 -19.30 -7.73 -5.79
C LEU A 61 -20.30 -6.92 -4.97
N GLY A 62 -20.56 -5.68 -5.34
CA GLY A 62 -21.46 -4.77 -4.64
C GLY A 62 -20.72 -3.62 -3.92
N PRO A 63 -21.15 -3.25 -2.71
CA PRO A 63 -20.59 -2.09 -2.03
C PRO A 63 -19.11 -2.26 -1.64
N VAL A 64 -18.43 -1.12 -1.47
CA VAL A 64 -17.08 -1.01 -0.96
C VAL A 64 -17.11 -0.49 0.47
N TRP A 65 -16.19 -0.91 1.31
CA TRP A 65 -15.88 -0.31 2.60
C TRP A 65 -14.48 0.31 2.58
N GLU A 66 -14.40 1.59 2.95
CA GLU A 66 -13.16 2.32 3.22
C GLU A 66 -13.02 2.50 4.74
N PRO A 67 -12.24 1.64 5.44
CA PRO A 67 -12.15 1.65 6.90
C PRO A 67 -11.15 2.63 7.51
N ALA A 68 -10.47 3.42 6.69
CA ALA A 68 -9.56 4.50 7.11
C ALA A 68 -9.74 5.70 6.18
N CYS A 69 -10.99 6.19 6.09
CA CYS A 69 -11.42 7.05 5.00
C CYS A 69 -10.79 8.46 5.03
N GLY A 70 -10.20 8.88 6.15
CA GLY A 70 -9.67 10.23 6.27
C GLY A 70 -10.72 11.28 5.93
N ALA A 71 -10.37 12.23 5.09
CA ALA A 71 -11.28 13.26 4.57
C ALA A 71 -12.14 12.76 3.37
N GLY A 72 -12.08 11.48 3.03
CA GLY A 72 -12.95 10.85 2.02
C GLY A 72 -12.45 10.94 0.58
N ASP A 73 -11.15 11.08 0.33
CA ASP A 73 -10.61 11.20 -1.02
C ASP A 73 -10.93 9.98 -1.89
N LEU A 74 -10.71 8.76 -1.38
CA LEU A 74 -11.06 7.53 -2.09
C LEU A 74 -12.58 7.38 -2.20
N VAL A 75 -13.31 7.65 -1.11
CA VAL A 75 -14.77 7.54 -1.03
C VAL A 75 -15.46 8.36 -2.11
N ARG A 76 -15.03 9.63 -2.29
CA ARG A 76 -15.61 10.51 -3.32
C ARG A 76 -15.47 9.94 -4.72
N VAL A 77 -14.29 9.39 -5.05
CA VAL A 77 -14.05 8.82 -6.39
C VAL A 77 -14.87 7.53 -6.59
N ILE A 78 -14.88 6.64 -5.59
CA ILE A 78 -15.63 5.38 -5.68
C ILE A 78 -17.13 5.66 -5.88
N ARG A 79 -17.69 6.61 -5.10
CA ARG A 79 -19.09 7.02 -5.22
C ARG A 79 -19.39 7.69 -6.57
N ALA A 80 -18.47 8.52 -7.09
CA ALA A 80 -18.61 9.18 -8.39
C ALA A 80 -18.66 8.18 -9.56
N GLU A 81 -18.02 7.02 -9.40
CA GLU A 81 -18.09 5.91 -10.38
C GLU A 81 -19.36 5.04 -10.24
N GLY A 82 -20.32 5.48 -9.40
CA GLY A 82 -21.58 4.78 -9.18
C GLY A 82 -21.45 3.51 -8.34
N ILE A 83 -20.38 3.37 -7.55
CA ILE A 83 -20.19 2.23 -6.65
C ILE A 83 -20.61 2.67 -5.24
N PRO A 84 -21.57 2.01 -4.59
CA PRO A 84 -21.90 2.30 -3.19
C PRO A 84 -20.66 2.13 -2.30
N CYS A 85 -20.37 3.12 -1.46
CA CYS A 85 -19.21 3.08 -0.59
C CYS A 85 -19.61 3.54 0.82
N CYS A 86 -19.44 2.66 1.79
CA CYS A 86 -19.50 3.00 3.21
C CYS A 86 -18.08 3.35 3.71
N ALA A 87 -18.01 4.26 4.67
CA ALA A 87 -16.76 4.83 5.11
C ALA A 87 -16.71 4.95 6.63
N SER A 88 -15.58 4.56 7.23
CA SER A 88 -15.30 4.77 8.65
C SER A 88 -13.85 5.19 8.86
N ASP A 89 -13.58 5.81 9.99
CA ASP A 89 -12.22 6.16 10.42
C ASP A 89 -12.17 6.13 11.97
N LEU A 90 -10.98 5.96 12.52
CA LEU A 90 -10.77 6.09 13.97
C LEU A 90 -11.06 7.50 14.45
N ILE A 91 -10.79 8.50 13.62
CA ILE A 91 -10.95 9.92 13.93
C ILE A 91 -11.90 10.53 12.90
N ASP A 92 -12.90 11.27 13.39
CA ASP A 92 -13.75 12.05 12.50
C ASP A 92 -12.92 13.15 11.80
N ARG A 93 -12.85 13.07 10.46
CA ARG A 93 -12.15 14.02 9.59
C ARG A 93 -13.11 14.64 8.58
N GLU A 94 -14.38 14.74 8.95
CA GLU A 94 -15.42 15.39 8.13
C GLU A 94 -15.67 14.70 6.78
N CYS A 95 -15.39 13.41 6.66
CA CYS A 95 -15.78 12.65 5.48
C CYS A 95 -17.31 12.54 5.41
N PRO A 96 -17.98 12.99 4.34
CA PRO A 96 -19.43 12.92 4.24
C PRO A 96 -19.96 11.48 4.36
N ASP A 97 -21.02 11.29 5.15
CA ASP A 97 -21.67 9.99 5.38
C ASP A 97 -20.73 8.91 5.88
N SER A 98 -19.71 9.27 6.68
CA SER A 98 -18.87 8.36 7.42
C SER A 98 -19.27 8.27 8.89
N TRP A 99 -18.75 7.26 9.57
CA TRP A 99 -18.89 7.16 11.02
C TRP A 99 -17.54 6.90 11.68
N GLN A 100 -17.42 7.26 12.96
CA GLN A 100 -16.23 6.99 13.73
C GLN A 100 -16.25 5.55 14.25
N GLU A 101 -15.22 4.76 13.95
CA GLU A 101 -15.08 3.37 14.36
C GLU A 101 -13.61 2.96 14.42
N ASP A 102 -13.24 2.23 15.47
CA ASP A 102 -11.94 1.56 15.50
C ASP A 102 -12.00 0.29 14.65
N TYR A 103 -11.22 0.27 13.58
CA TYR A 103 -11.14 -0.86 12.67
C TYR A 103 -10.86 -2.20 13.36
N PHE A 104 -10.04 -2.20 14.42
CA PHE A 104 -9.70 -3.42 15.15
C PHE A 104 -10.83 -3.98 16.02
N THR A 105 -11.89 -3.22 16.22
CA THR A 105 -13.10 -3.72 16.92
C THR A 105 -14.09 -4.39 15.96
N CYS A 106 -13.88 -4.26 14.65
CA CYS A 106 -14.77 -4.83 13.66
C CYS A 106 -14.58 -6.35 13.56
N MET A 107 -15.58 -7.11 13.89
CA MET A 107 -15.56 -8.57 13.86
C MET A 107 -15.82 -9.15 12.45
N ARG A 108 -16.29 -8.33 11.51
CA ARG A 108 -16.60 -8.70 10.13
C ARG A 108 -16.52 -7.50 9.21
N SER A 109 -16.29 -7.73 7.93
CA SER A 109 -16.29 -6.67 6.94
C SER A 109 -17.67 -6.04 6.78
N ARG A 110 -17.71 -4.73 6.59
CA ARG A 110 -18.94 -3.96 6.35
C ARG A 110 -19.42 -4.06 4.90
N ALA A 111 -18.57 -4.55 3.99
CA ALA A 111 -18.88 -4.73 2.57
C ALA A 111 -18.06 -5.86 1.96
N PRO A 112 -18.49 -6.40 0.82
CA PRO A 112 -17.73 -7.43 0.09
C PRO A 112 -16.37 -6.98 -0.41
N SER A 113 -16.18 -5.68 -0.60
CA SER A 113 -14.90 -5.10 -1.05
C SER A 113 -14.35 -4.15 0.00
N ILE A 114 -13.06 -4.30 0.37
CA ILE A 114 -12.31 -3.37 1.19
C ILE A 114 -11.31 -2.66 0.29
N ILE A 115 -11.36 -1.33 0.23
CA ILE A 115 -10.40 -0.52 -0.54
C ILE A 115 -9.93 0.61 0.35
N THR A 116 -8.63 0.66 0.65
CA THR A 116 -8.11 1.62 1.62
C THR A 116 -6.64 1.97 1.40
N ASN A 117 -6.27 3.17 1.85
CA ASN A 117 -4.91 3.57 2.15
C ASN A 117 -4.71 3.45 3.68
N PRO A 118 -4.27 2.29 4.21
CA PRO A 118 -4.27 2.05 5.65
C PRO A 118 -3.17 2.86 6.35
N PRO A 119 -3.30 3.13 7.67
CA PRO A 119 -2.26 3.77 8.44
C PRO A 119 -0.95 2.94 8.40
N TYR A 120 0.13 3.55 7.89
CA TYR A 120 1.38 2.82 7.65
C TYR A 120 2.05 2.33 8.93
N ASN A 121 1.89 3.03 10.04
CA ASN A 121 2.35 2.59 11.36
C ASN A 121 1.70 1.29 11.85
N LEU A 122 0.50 0.94 11.35
CA LEU A 122 -0.23 -0.26 11.74
C LEU A 122 -0.06 -1.43 10.76
N ILE A 123 0.45 -1.16 9.56
CA ILE A 123 0.62 -2.19 8.54
C ILE A 123 2.08 -2.57 8.29
N ASN A 124 3.04 -1.70 8.65
CA ASN A 124 4.44 -2.00 8.46
C ASN A 124 4.92 -3.17 9.34
N ALA A 125 6.05 -3.77 8.96
CA ALA A 125 6.58 -4.93 9.67
C ALA A 125 7.19 -4.59 11.04
N ARG A 126 7.72 -3.38 11.21
CA ARG A 126 8.47 -2.98 12.40
C ARG A 126 7.53 -2.57 13.52
N ASP A 127 6.86 -1.46 13.36
CA ASP A 127 6.05 -0.85 14.42
C ASP A 127 4.67 -1.51 14.51
N GLY A 128 4.00 -1.65 13.37
CA GLY A 128 2.66 -2.22 13.28
C GLY A 128 2.61 -3.73 13.29
N ARG A 129 3.73 -4.43 13.09
CA ARG A 129 3.81 -5.90 13.03
C ARG A 129 2.81 -6.52 12.05
N GLY A 130 2.40 -5.76 11.03
CA GLY A 130 1.35 -6.16 10.09
C GLY A 130 -0.03 -6.31 10.72
N ALA A 131 -0.31 -5.61 11.83
CA ALA A 131 -1.56 -5.76 12.59
C ALA A 131 -2.80 -5.50 11.71
N TRP A 132 -2.75 -4.45 10.88
CA TRP A 132 -3.84 -4.14 9.95
C TRP A 132 -4.14 -5.31 9.01
N LEU A 133 -3.13 -5.86 8.34
CA LEU A 133 -3.32 -6.99 7.43
C LEU A 133 -3.78 -8.25 8.17
N ARG A 134 -3.22 -8.54 9.36
CA ARG A 134 -3.62 -9.69 10.16
C ARG A 134 -5.10 -9.62 10.50
N HIS A 135 -5.57 -8.46 10.95
CA HIS A 135 -6.97 -8.23 11.27
C HIS A 135 -7.85 -8.36 10.03
N SER A 136 -7.47 -7.73 8.92
CA SER A 136 -8.21 -7.82 7.65
C SER A 136 -8.36 -9.26 7.17
N LEU A 137 -7.28 -10.04 7.22
CA LEU A 137 -7.31 -11.45 6.78
C LEU A 137 -8.19 -12.33 7.68
N ALA A 138 -8.24 -12.02 8.97
CA ALA A 138 -9.06 -12.75 9.94
C ALA A 138 -10.56 -12.43 9.83
N MET A 139 -10.92 -11.25 9.32
CA MET A 139 -12.32 -10.88 9.15
C MET A 139 -13.02 -11.73 8.09
N PRO A 140 -14.24 -12.23 8.35
CA PRO A 140 -15.08 -12.85 7.33
C PRO A 140 -15.73 -11.79 6.42
N ASP A 141 -16.43 -12.27 5.39
CA ASP A 141 -17.39 -11.55 4.54
C ASP A 141 -16.81 -10.61 3.47
N TRP A 142 -15.51 -10.28 3.50
CA TRP A 142 -14.90 -9.64 2.34
C TRP A 142 -14.49 -10.70 1.30
N ARG A 143 -14.55 -10.33 0.04
CA ARG A 143 -14.13 -11.15 -1.11
C ARG A 143 -13.00 -10.51 -1.90
N TYR A 144 -12.94 -9.18 -1.90
CA TYR A 144 -11.92 -8.40 -2.57
C TYR A 144 -11.33 -7.38 -1.58
N MET A 145 -10.01 -7.29 -1.51
CA MET A 145 -9.33 -6.30 -0.69
C MET A 145 -8.19 -5.67 -1.50
N ALA A 146 -8.18 -4.33 -1.56
CA ALA A 146 -7.13 -3.53 -2.19
C ALA A 146 -6.49 -2.61 -1.15
N LEU A 147 -5.19 -2.75 -0.93
CA LEU A 147 -4.41 -1.92 -0.02
C LEU A 147 -3.40 -1.08 -0.79
N LEU A 148 -3.44 0.24 -0.60
CA LEU A 148 -2.50 1.18 -1.19
C LEU A 148 -1.27 1.30 -0.29
N LEU A 149 -0.13 0.77 -0.73
CA LEU A 149 1.08 0.69 0.07
C LEU A 149 2.31 1.11 -0.74
N SER A 150 3.46 1.29 -0.08
CA SER A 150 4.72 1.39 -0.78
C SER A 150 5.01 0.08 -1.53
N TRP A 151 5.57 0.19 -2.72
CA TRP A 151 5.75 -0.99 -3.57
C TRP A 151 6.73 -2.02 -2.99
N ASP A 152 7.67 -1.58 -2.17
CA ASP A 152 8.67 -2.41 -1.49
C ASP A 152 8.17 -3.01 -0.16
N TRP A 153 6.95 -2.64 0.28
CA TRP A 153 6.37 -3.12 1.54
C TRP A 153 6.41 -4.65 1.72
N PRO A 154 6.12 -5.51 0.72
CA PRO A 154 6.13 -6.96 0.91
C PRO A 154 7.54 -7.54 1.08
N ALA A 155 8.59 -6.78 0.79
CA ALA A 155 9.98 -7.22 1.03
C ALA A 155 10.35 -7.19 2.52
N ALA A 156 9.58 -6.50 3.37
CA ALA A 156 9.82 -6.42 4.79
C ALA A 156 9.41 -7.72 5.50
N ARG A 157 10.36 -8.47 6.05
CA ARG A 157 10.13 -9.78 6.68
C ARG A 157 10.09 -9.76 8.20
N ALA A 158 10.37 -8.61 8.83
CA ALA A 158 10.44 -8.49 10.28
C ALA A 158 9.11 -8.84 10.97
N ASN A 159 9.18 -9.26 12.24
CA ASN A 159 8.04 -9.51 13.12
C ASN A 159 6.98 -10.46 12.52
N GLY A 160 7.40 -11.40 11.67
CA GLY A 160 6.53 -12.41 11.07
C GLY A 160 5.67 -11.91 9.91
N LEU A 161 5.88 -10.69 9.39
CA LEU A 161 5.15 -10.22 8.22
C LEU A 161 5.48 -11.07 6.99
N GLY A 162 6.74 -11.46 6.79
CA GLY A 162 7.12 -12.34 5.69
C GLY A 162 6.35 -13.68 5.73
N ALA A 163 6.33 -14.34 6.88
CA ALA A 163 5.58 -15.59 7.03
C ALA A 163 4.06 -15.42 6.84
N LEU A 164 3.51 -14.28 7.26
CA LEU A 164 2.10 -13.94 7.02
C LEU A 164 1.80 -13.83 5.53
N LEU A 165 2.67 -13.15 4.77
CA LEU A 165 2.52 -12.99 3.32
C LEU A 165 2.78 -14.30 2.56
N ASP A 166 3.72 -15.12 3.03
CA ASP A 166 3.97 -16.45 2.46
C ASP A 166 2.73 -17.37 2.64
N ALA A 167 2.03 -17.25 3.78
CA ALA A 167 0.81 -18.01 4.07
C ALA A 167 -0.46 -17.40 3.44
N ASN A 168 -0.45 -16.09 3.16
CA ASN A 168 -1.58 -15.35 2.62
C ASN A 168 -1.12 -14.43 1.49
N PRO A 169 -0.61 -14.97 0.39
CA PRO A 169 -0.09 -14.15 -0.70
C PRO A 169 -1.19 -13.30 -1.32
N PHE A 170 -0.85 -12.09 -1.73
CA PHE A 170 -1.76 -11.30 -2.55
C PHE A 170 -1.98 -11.96 -3.92
N SER A 171 -3.13 -11.73 -4.53
CA SER A 171 -3.48 -12.29 -5.85
C SER A 171 -2.68 -11.61 -6.96
N TRP A 172 -2.63 -10.28 -6.92
CA TRP A 172 -1.78 -9.48 -7.80
C TRP A 172 -1.42 -8.13 -7.17
N CYS A 173 -0.39 -7.53 -7.73
CA CYS A 173 0.05 -6.19 -7.38
C CYS A 173 -0.03 -5.29 -8.63
N TYR A 174 -0.66 -4.14 -8.48
CA TYR A 174 -0.64 -3.08 -9.47
C TYR A 174 0.40 -2.02 -9.10
N LEU A 175 1.56 -2.07 -9.75
CA LEU A 175 2.60 -1.06 -9.59
C LEU A 175 2.26 0.17 -10.43
N MET A 176 2.17 1.32 -9.79
CA MET A 176 1.93 2.58 -10.47
C MET A 176 3.19 3.08 -11.16
N ARG A 177 3.09 3.46 -12.44
CA ARG A 177 4.20 4.03 -13.22
C ARG A 177 4.49 5.49 -12.87
N TRP A 178 3.70 6.10 -12.02
CA TRP A 178 3.92 7.43 -11.44
C TRP A 178 4.10 7.35 -9.92
N LYS A 179 4.51 8.42 -9.30
CA LYS A 179 4.63 8.52 -7.84
C LYS A 179 3.46 9.33 -7.28
N LEU A 180 2.96 8.91 -6.13
CA LEU A 180 1.95 9.68 -5.38
C LEU A 180 2.65 10.68 -4.47
N ASP A 181 2.23 11.92 -4.55
CA ASP A 181 2.70 12.98 -3.67
C ASP A 181 1.64 13.27 -2.60
N PHE A 182 1.81 12.64 -1.44
CA PHE A 182 0.90 12.81 -0.31
C PHE A 182 1.12 14.12 0.45
N THR A 183 2.24 14.80 0.23
CA THR A 183 2.58 16.05 0.95
C THR A 183 2.29 17.29 0.13
N GLY A 184 2.23 17.17 -1.19
CA GLY A 184 2.13 18.30 -2.11
C GLY A 184 3.43 19.07 -2.30
N GLU A 185 4.55 18.56 -1.77
CA GLU A 185 5.86 19.22 -1.83
C GLU A 185 6.64 18.90 -3.11
N GLY A 186 6.11 18.00 -3.96
CA GLY A 186 6.78 17.47 -5.14
C GLY A 186 7.82 16.39 -4.78
N SER A 187 8.33 15.71 -5.79
CA SER A 187 9.42 14.70 -5.65
C SER A 187 9.20 13.64 -4.56
N PRO A 188 8.08 12.92 -4.53
CA PRO A 188 7.82 11.90 -3.53
C PRO A 188 8.94 10.83 -3.53
N PRO A 189 9.38 10.35 -2.35
CA PRO A 189 10.58 9.52 -2.22
C PRO A 189 10.38 8.12 -2.80
N GLN A 190 9.17 7.59 -2.79
CA GLN A 190 8.89 6.19 -3.12
C GLN A 190 7.74 6.04 -4.11
N ARG A 191 7.65 4.86 -4.72
CA ARG A 191 6.51 4.43 -5.53
C ARG A 191 5.51 3.70 -4.66
N ASN A 192 4.25 3.75 -5.08
CA ASN A 192 3.17 3.04 -4.45
C ASN A 192 2.60 1.98 -5.39
N ALA A 193 1.90 1.04 -4.80
CA ALA A 193 1.21 -0.03 -5.49
C ALA A 193 -0.08 -0.37 -4.77
N TRP A 194 -1.06 -0.85 -5.52
CA TRP A 194 -2.20 -1.54 -4.95
C TRP A 194 -1.86 -3.01 -4.81
N PHE A 195 -1.96 -3.55 -3.60
CA PHE A 195 -1.86 -4.98 -3.33
C PHE A 195 -3.27 -5.55 -3.20
N ILE A 196 -3.57 -6.55 -4.02
CA ILE A 196 -4.92 -7.08 -4.16
C ILE A 196 -4.99 -8.51 -3.61
N TRP A 197 -5.93 -8.75 -2.72
CA TRP A 197 -6.38 -10.07 -2.30
C TRP A 197 -7.79 -10.28 -2.86
N ASP A 198 -7.96 -11.26 -3.74
CA ASP A 198 -9.27 -11.67 -4.24
C ASP A 198 -9.48 -13.14 -3.86
N ARG A 199 -10.48 -13.39 -3.00
CA ARG A 199 -10.77 -14.74 -2.50
C ARG A 199 -11.33 -15.67 -3.57
N ASP A 200 -11.80 -15.11 -4.68
CA ASP A 200 -12.32 -15.89 -5.80
C ASP A 200 -11.29 -16.15 -6.89
N ASP A 201 -10.09 -15.56 -6.79
CA ASP A 201 -9.01 -15.82 -7.75
C ASP A 201 -8.26 -17.10 -7.36
N PRO A 202 -8.41 -18.19 -8.14
CA PRO A 202 -7.74 -19.46 -7.83
C PRO A 202 -6.21 -19.39 -7.96
N ARG A 203 -5.67 -18.34 -8.59
CA ARG A 203 -4.23 -18.15 -8.79
C ARG A 203 -3.57 -17.41 -7.63
N GLY A 204 -4.34 -16.75 -6.81
CA GLY A 204 -3.89 -15.92 -5.70
C GLY A 204 -4.24 -16.51 -4.34
N TYR A 205 -4.75 -15.66 -3.47
CA TYR A 205 -5.04 -15.93 -2.06
C TYR A 205 -5.86 -17.20 -1.78
N GLY A 206 -6.80 -17.56 -2.63
CA GLY A 206 -7.64 -18.76 -2.45
C GLY A 206 -7.11 -20.03 -3.12
N GLY A 207 -5.97 -19.97 -3.79
CA GLY A 207 -5.45 -21.05 -4.63
C GLY A 207 -4.61 -22.08 -3.87
N THR A 208 -4.49 -23.27 -4.41
CA THR A 208 -3.63 -24.35 -3.87
C THR A 208 -2.15 -24.12 -4.19
N THR A 209 -1.86 -23.33 -5.22
CA THR A 209 -0.50 -22.95 -5.62
C THR A 209 -0.50 -21.45 -5.95
N PRO A 210 -0.47 -20.58 -4.93
CA PRO A 210 -0.53 -19.15 -5.14
C PRO A 210 0.64 -18.64 -5.99
N GLN A 211 0.32 -17.90 -7.02
CA GLN A 211 1.31 -17.25 -7.90
C GLN A 211 0.95 -15.78 -8.07
N PRO A 212 1.35 -14.92 -7.11
CA PRO A 212 1.12 -13.49 -7.22
C PRO A 212 1.64 -12.93 -8.53
N SER A 213 0.82 -12.16 -9.22
CA SER A 213 1.21 -11.53 -10.48
C SER A 213 1.46 -10.04 -10.30
N PHE A 214 2.39 -9.51 -11.11
CA PHE A 214 2.62 -8.09 -11.22
C PHE A 214 1.95 -7.54 -12.47
N ARG A 215 1.29 -6.40 -12.29
CA ARG A 215 0.68 -5.62 -13.37
C ARG A 215 1.07 -4.16 -13.19
N PHE A 216 0.89 -3.36 -14.23
CA PHE A 216 1.18 -1.94 -14.16
C PHE A 216 -0.10 -1.14 -14.34
N LEU A 217 -0.17 -0.02 -13.63
CA LEU A 217 -1.16 1.01 -13.88
C LEU A 217 -0.49 2.21 -14.51
N ASP A 218 -1.13 2.77 -15.51
CA ASP A 218 -0.78 4.04 -16.11
C ASP A 218 -1.70 5.14 -15.55
N ARG A 219 -1.19 6.35 -15.48
CA ARG A 219 -1.98 7.50 -15.10
C ARG A 219 -2.89 7.86 -16.27
N GLU A 220 -4.18 8.04 -16.01
CA GLU A 220 -5.13 8.56 -17.00
C GLU A 220 -4.94 10.07 -17.23
N ASP A 221 -3.73 10.53 -17.52
CA ASP A 221 -3.56 11.86 -18.04
C ASP A 221 -3.16 11.76 -19.53
N GLY A 222 -3.77 12.57 -20.39
CA GLY A 222 -3.55 12.55 -21.83
C GLY A 222 -2.10 12.79 -22.27
N ARG A 223 -1.16 12.91 -21.35
CA ARG A 223 0.28 13.08 -21.64
C ARG A 223 0.98 11.75 -21.96
N GLN A 224 0.41 10.61 -21.64
CA GLN A 224 0.98 9.30 -21.95
C GLN A 224 0.45 8.69 -23.26
N GLN A 225 -0.61 9.23 -23.84
CA GLN A 225 -1.19 8.73 -25.09
C GLN A 225 -0.42 9.18 -26.35
N GLU A 226 0.50 10.12 -26.25
CA GLU A 226 1.26 10.65 -27.41
C GLU A 226 2.52 9.87 -27.78
N MET A 227 2.84 8.78 -27.11
CA MET A 227 3.97 7.91 -27.46
C MET A 227 3.50 6.57 -28.04
N THR A 228 2.64 6.61 -29.04
CA THR A 228 2.49 5.46 -29.95
C THR A 228 3.53 5.58 -31.04
N ILE A 229 4.55 4.74 -30.97
CA ILE A 229 5.58 4.55 -32.00
C ILE A 229 4.97 3.87 -33.23
#